data_cbde62208dd93a13973aaeb71809fc93
#
_entry.id   cbde62208dd93a13973aaeb71809fc93
#
_cell.length_a   1.000
_cell.length_b   1.000
_cell.length_c   1.000
_cell.angle_alpha   90.00
_cell.angle_beta   90.00
_cell.angle_gamma   90.00
#
_symmetry.space_group_name_H-M   'P 1'
#
loop_
_entity.id
_entity.type
_entity.pdbx_description
1 polymer ?
#
loop_
_entity_poly.entity_id
_entity_poly.type
_entity_poly.pdbx_seq_one_letter_code
_entity_poly.pdbx_strand_id
1 'polypeptide(L)'
;MEDAIYSFGTAHPGAITIKNFPDFLRNLTLPPDPATGIQQRLDLGAVDILRDRERGVPRYNEFRRQLRKEPVKDWNELAGGDVSLAKELETVYEGKLEDVDTMVGMFCEPLPEGFGFSDTAFRIFILMASRRLKSDRFFTTDYRKEIYTESGLEWVRRTGMKQIILRHHPGLEFAFQNVSNPFAPWCGRQ
;
A
#
# COMPACT_ATOMS: atom_id res chain seq x y z
N MET A 1 18.12 -15.14 6.96
CA MET A 1 16.78 -14.67 7.38
C MET A 1 16.87 -13.50 8.34
N GLU A 2 17.66 -13.60 9.41
CA GLU A 2 17.81 -12.49 10.40
C GLU A 2 18.31 -11.19 9.77
N ASP A 3 19.27 -11.25 8.85
CA ASP A 3 19.75 -10.05 8.14
C ASP A 3 18.65 -9.38 7.31
N ALA A 4 17.75 -10.15 6.70
CA ALA A 4 16.61 -9.60 5.97
C ALA A 4 15.62 -8.92 6.92
N ILE A 5 15.30 -9.55 8.05
CA ILE A 5 14.40 -8.96 9.06
C ILE A 5 15.03 -7.70 9.66
N TYR A 6 16.34 -7.73 9.94
CA TYR A 6 17.09 -6.58 10.45
C TYR A 6 17.06 -5.41 9.45
N SER A 7 17.26 -5.69 8.15
CA SER A 7 17.20 -4.64 7.13
C SER A 7 15.82 -4.00 7.01
N PHE A 8 14.72 -4.75 7.19
CA PHE A 8 13.36 -4.16 7.24
C PHE A 8 13.17 -3.20 8.42
N GLY A 9 13.85 -3.46 9.55
CA GLY A 9 13.76 -2.60 10.72
C GLY A 9 14.64 -1.34 10.66
N THR A 10 15.69 -1.36 9.83
CA THR A 10 16.68 -0.28 9.74
C THR A 10 16.58 0.53 8.44
N ALA A 11 16.06 -0.06 7.37
CA ALA A 11 15.88 0.62 6.10
C ALA A 11 14.60 1.48 6.12
N HIS A 12 14.64 2.61 5.42
CA HIS A 12 13.45 3.41 5.19
C HIS A 12 12.66 2.82 4.00
N PRO A 13 11.35 2.61 4.13
CA PRO A 13 10.51 2.25 3.00
C PRO A 13 10.47 3.41 2.01
N GLY A 14 10.29 3.10 0.72
CA GLY A 14 10.09 4.11 -0.31
C GLY A 14 8.81 4.92 -0.08
N ALA A 15 8.81 6.18 -0.49
CA ALA A 15 7.61 7.02 -0.46
C ALA A 15 6.55 6.49 -1.44
N ILE A 16 5.28 6.57 -1.03
CA ILE A 16 4.14 6.20 -1.89
C ILE A 16 3.75 7.43 -2.70
N THR A 17 4.47 7.65 -3.79
CA THR A 17 4.29 8.81 -4.67
C THR A 17 4.36 8.39 -6.13
N ILE A 18 3.84 9.27 -7.01
CA ILE A 18 3.98 9.08 -8.46
C ILE A 18 5.47 8.93 -8.86
N LYS A 19 5.74 8.15 -9.89
CA LYS A 19 7.11 7.88 -10.42
C LYS A 19 8.07 7.18 -9.45
N ASN A 20 7.60 6.69 -8.33
CA ASN A 20 8.40 5.93 -7.36
C ASN A 20 8.02 4.44 -7.34
N PHE A 21 7.96 3.84 -8.52
CA PHE A 21 7.64 2.42 -8.70
C PHE A 21 8.91 1.64 -9.06
N PRO A 22 9.17 0.47 -8.45
CA PRO A 22 10.37 -0.30 -8.70
C PRO A 22 10.50 -0.75 -10.17
N ASP A 23 11.64 -0.48 -10.79
CA ASP A 23 11.86 -0.80 -12.20
C ASP A 23 11.71 -2.29 -12.52
N PHE A 24 12.08 -3.17 -11.60
CA PHE A 24 11.92 -4.61 -11.81
C PHE A 24 10.45 -5.06 -11.91
N LEU A 25 9.50 -4.30 -11.33
CA LEU A 25 8.07 -4.56 -11.47
C LEU A 25 7.49 -3.97 -12.75
N ARG A 26 8.14 -2.97 -13.34
CA ARG A 26 7.78 -2.42 -14.65
C ARG A 26 8.28 -3.27 -15.81
N ASN A 27 9.30 -4.06 -15.57
CA ASN A 27 9.94 -4.90 -16.57
C ASN A 27 10.13 -6.31 -16.03
N LEU A 28 9.07 -6.85 -15.45
CA LEU A 28 9.08 -8.19 -14.88
C LEU A 28 9.26 -9.22 -15.99
N THR A 29 10.33 -9.97 -15.91
CA THR A 29 10.62 -11.03 -16.86
C THR A 29 9.92 -12.32 -16.41
N LEU A 30 9.01 -12.82 -17.22
CA LEU A 30 8.33 -14.08 -16.99
C LEU A 30 9.14 -15.24 -17.59
N PRO A 31 8.90 -16.48 -17.15
CA PRO A 31 9.44 -17.64 -17.86
C PRO A 31 9.07 -17.60 -19.34
N PRO A 32 9.92 -18.09 -20.25
CA PRO A 32 9.57 -18.20 -21.66
C PRO A 32 8.28 -18.98 -21.86
N ASP A 33 7.47 -18.54 -22.80
CA ASP A 33 6.25 -19.25 -23.21
C ASP A 33 6.64 -20.69 -23.69
N PRO A 34 6.08 -21.74 -23.08
CA PRO A 34 6.44 -23.12 -23.42
C PRO A 34 6.18 -23.50 -24.89
N ALA A 35 5.25 -22.83 -25.56
CA ALA A 35 4.86 -23.14 -26.94
C ALA A 35 5.72 -22.38 -27.96
N THR A 36 6.12 -21.16 -27.65
CA THR A 36 6.83 -20.27 -28.60
C THR A 36 8.29 -20.02 -28.24
N GLY A 37 8.70 -20.31 -27.00
CA GLY A 37 10.03 -19.99 -26.49
C GLY A 37 10.27 -18.47 -26.29
N ILE A 38 9.26 -17.65 -26.54
CA ILE A 38 9.38 -16.19 -26.44
C ILE A 38 9.34 -15.75 -24.98
N GLN A 39 10.34 -14.99 -24.58
CA GLN A 39 10.38 -14.39 -23.27
C GLN A 39 9.38 -13.24 -23.17
N GLN A 40 8.44 -13.37 -22.23
CA GLN A 40 7.45 -12.33 -21.99
C GLN A 40 7.95 -11.32 -20.94
N ARG A 41 7.56 -10.08 -21.11
CA ARG A 41 7.79 -9.00 -20.15
C ARG A 41 6.46 -8.40 -19.75
N LEU A 42 6.34 -8.06 -18.48
CA LEU A 42 5.12 -7.54 -17.91
C LEU A 42 5.41 -6.26 -17.11
N ASP A 43 4.65 -5.21 -17.38
CA ASP A 43 4.59 -4.01 -16.54
C ASP A 43 3.39 -4.14 -15.60
N LEU A 44 3.66 -4.41 -14.32
CA LEU A 44 2.60 -4.61 -13.33
C LEU A 44 1.79 -3.33 -13.06
N GLY A 45 2.40 -2.15 -13.17
CA GLY A 45 1.68 -0.89 -13.05
C GLY A 45 0.66 -0.69 -14.17
N ALA A 46 1.06 -0.99 -15.41
CA ALA A 46 0.16 -0.93 -16.56
C ALA A 46 -0.97 -1.98 -16.46
N VAL A 47 -0.64 -3.19 -15.98
CA VAL A 47 -1.64 -4.25 -15.74
C VAL A 47 -2.67 -3.84 -14.71
N ASP A 48 -2.25 -3.19 -13.62
CA ASP A 48 -3.18 -2.75 -12.58
C ASP A 48 -4.14 -1.66 -13.10
N ILE A 49 -3.64 -0.70 -13.88
CA ILE A 49 -4.49 0.30 -14.55
C ILE A 49 -5.49 -0.38 -15.51
N LEU A 50 -5.02 -1.33 -16.33
CA LEU A 50 -5.88 -2.07 -17.24
C LEU A 50 -6.97 -2.84 -16.51
N ARG A 51 -6.63 -3.54 -15.44
CA ARG A 51 -7.58 -4.26 -14.59
C ARG A 51 -8.64 -3.36 -13.99
N ASP A 52 -8.26 -2.19 -13.52
CA ASP A 52 -9.21 -1.22 -12.97
C ASP A 52 -10.20 -0.77 -14.04
N ARG A 53 -9.73 -0.49 -15.25
CA ARG A 53 -10.59 -0.15 -16.40
C ARG A 53 -11.56 -1.28 -16.77
N GLU A 54 -11.05 -2.51 -16.86
CA GLU A 54 -11.86 -3.69 -17.23
C GLU A 54 -12.91 -4.03 -16.16
N ARG A 55 -12.60 -3.78 -14.89
CA ARG A 55 -13.53 -4.00 -13.77
C ARG A 55 -14.53 -2.87 -13.58
N GLY A 56 -14.45 -1.83 -14.38
CA GLY A 56 -15.35 -0.69 -14.29
C GLY A 56 -15.09 0.21 -13.09
N VAL A 57 -13.85 0.26 -12.58
CA VAL A 57 -13.46 1.25 -11.58
C VAL A 57 -13.64 2.64 -12.21
N PRO A 58 -14.41 3.55 -11.61
CA PRO A 58 -14.61 4.90 -12.15
C PRO A 58 -13.29 5.64 -12.30
N ARG A 59 -13.23 6.62 -13.18
CA ARG A 59 -12.11 7.55 -13.29
C ARG A 59 -11.97 8.37 -12.01
N TYR A 60 -10.80 8.93 -11.78
CA TYR A 60 -10.43 9.56 -10.51
C TYR A 60 -11.43 10.60 -10.00
N ASN A 61 -11.81 11.56 -10.83
CA ASN A 61 -12.76 12.59 -10.45
C ASN A 61 -14.15 12.02 -10.13
N GLU A 62 -14.63 11.08 -10.96
CA GLU A 62 -15.89 10.41 -10.69
C GLU A 62 -15.83 9.56 -9.41
N PHE A 63 -14.72 8.88 -9.16
CA PHE A 63 -14.51 8.14 -7.93
C PHE A 63 -14.55 9.06 -6.70
N ARG A 64 -13.92 10.24 -6.78
CA ARG A 64 -13.99 11.27 -5.73
C ARG A 64 -15.43 11.72 -5.46
N ARG A 65 -16.21 11.98 -6.51
CA ARG A 65 -17.64 12.35 -6.37
C ARG A 65 -18.43 11.26 -5.64
N GLN A 66 -18.22 10.00 -5.98
CA GLN A 66 -18.85 8.87 -5.29
C GLN A 66 -18.44 8.76 -3.81
N LEU A 67 -17.23 9.15 -3.47
CA LEU A 67 -16.77 9.30 -2.08
C LEU A 67 -17.25 10.60 -1.40
N ARG A 68 -18.07 11.41 -2.07
CA ARG A 68 -18.50 12.72 -1.60
C ARG A 68 -17.34 13.69 -1.34
N LYS A 69 -16.32 13.61 -2.18
CA LYS A 69 -15.18 14.53 -2.22
C LYS A 69 -15.29 15.42 -3.43
N GLU A 70 -14.81 16.67 -3.30
CA GLU A 70 -14.73 17.57 -4.45
C GLU A 70 -13.78 16.99 -5.52
N PRO A 71 -14.19 16.96 -6.79
CA PRO A 71 -13.27 16.61 -7.87
C PRO A 71 -12.18 17.66 -8.01
N VAL A 72 -10.99 17.26 -8.48
CA VAL A 72 -9.95 18.21 -8.84
C VAL A 72 -10.37 19.02 -10.08
N LYS A 73 -10.02 20.30 -10.11
CA LYS A 73 -10.51 21.25 -11.12
C LYS A 73 -9.59 21.40 -12.32
N ASP A 74 -8.30 21.17 -12.10
CA ASP A 74 -7.27 21.31 -13.12
C ASP A 74 -6.05 20.41 -12.83
N TRP A 75 -5.13 20.37 -13.76
CA TRP A 75 -3.91 19.57 -13.70
C TRP A 75 -2.97 20.02 -12.59
N ASN A 76 -2.93 21.30 -12.29
CA ASN A 76 -2.06 21.85 -11.25
C ASN A 76 -2.54 21.45 -9.85
N GLU A 77 -3.85 21.43 -9.63
CA GLU A 77 -4.44 20.93 -8.40
C GLU A 77 -4.17 19.42 -8.25
N LEU A 78 -4.34 18.63 -9.33
CA LEU A 78 -4.05 17.20 -9.32
C LEU A 78 -2.59 16.90 -8.97
N ALA A 79 -1.67 17.68 -9.54
CA ALA A 79 -0.22 17.52 -9.34
C ALA A 79 0.30 18.18 -8.05
N GLY A 80 -0.57 18.72 -7.19
CA GLY A 80 -0.15 19.37 -5.94
C GLY A 80 0.74 20.62 -6.14
N GLY A 81 0.60 21.31 -7.27
CA GLY A 81 1.40 22.50 -7.63
C GLY A 81 2.70 22.19 -8.39
N ASP A 82 3.01 20.92 -8.67
CA ASP A 82 4.12 20.56 -9.54
C ASP A 82 3.75 20.78 -11.02
N VAL A 83 4.22 21.90 -11.57
CA VAL A 83 3.93 22.34 -12.94
C VAL A 83 4.46 21.35 -13.99
N SER A 84 5.60 20.69 -13.72
CA SER A 84 6.18 19.70 -14.63
C SER A 84 5.31 18.46 -14.71
N LEU A 85 4.90 17.94 -13.56
CA LEU A 85 4.00 16.79 -13.46
C LEU A 85 2.62 17.11 -14.07
N ALA A 86 2.08 18.29 -13.79
CA ALA A 86 0.81 18.75 -14.36
C ALA A 86 0.81 18.68 -15.89
N LYS A 87 1.87 19.22 -16.52
CA LYS A 87 2.02 19.20 -17.97
C LYS A 87 2.21 17.79 -18.56
N GLU A 88 2.95 16.93 -17.87
CA GLU A 88 3.10 15.54 -18.30
C GLU A 88 1.75 14.80 -18.26
N LEU A 89 1.01 14.93 -17.16
CA LEU A 89 -0.31 14.31 -17.02
C LEU A 89 -1.29 14.82 -18.08
N GLU A 90 -1.33 16.14 -18.32
CA GLU A 90 -2.15 16.74 -19.37
C GLU A 90 -1.81 16.16 -20.75
N THR A 91 -0.54 15.97 -21.04
CA THR A 91 -0.08 15.39 -22.30
C THR A 91 -0.50 13.93 -22.43
N VAL A 92 -0.30 13.13 -21.39
CA VAL A 92 -0.64 11.68 -21.37
C VAL A 92 -2.14 11.44 -21.52
N TYR A 93 -2.95 12.28 -20.91
CA TYR A 93 -4.43 12.18 -20.96
C TYR A 93 -5.07 13.10 -22.03
N GLU A 94 -4.28 13.63 -22.95
CA GLU A 94 -4.75 14.47 -24.08
C GLU A 94 -5.63 15.65 -23.63
N GLY A 95 -5.30 16.27 -22.51
CA GLY A 95 -6.08 17.37 -21.94
C GLY A 95 -7.41 16.95 -21.26
N LYS A 96 -7.70 15.65 -21.18
CA LYS A 96 -8.97 15.13 -20.65
C LYS A 96 -8.82 14.77 -19.16
N LEU A 97 -8.97 15.75 -18.28
CA LEU A 97 -8.81 15.58 -16.83
C LEU A 97 -9.78 14.51 -16.25
N GLU A 98 -10.98 14.40 -16.81
CA GLU A 98 -11.97 13.41 -16.37
C GLU A 98 -11.60 11.96 -16.74
N ASP A 99 -10.62 11.75 -17.62
CA ASP A 99 -10.15 10.43 -18.03
C ASP A 99 -9.02 9.90 -17.15
N VAL A 100 -8.54 10.67 -16.18
CA VAL A 100 -7.48 10.24 -15.27
C VAL A 100 -7.89 8.98 -14.50
N ASP A 101 -7.05 7.96 -14.57
CA ASP A 101 -7.29 6.72 -13.85
C ASP A 101 -7.23 6.92 -12.34
N THR A 102 -8.09 6.21 -11.60
CA THR A 102 -8.20 6.37 -10.14
C THR A 102 -6.87 6.08 -9.45
N MET A 103 -6.15 5.04 -9.86
CA MET A 103 -4.83 4.72 -9.32
C MET A 103 -3.83 5.86 -9.56
N VAL A 104 -3.77 6.39 -10.77
CA VAL A 104 -2.87 7.51 -11.12
C VAL A 104 -3.22 8.75 -10.30
N GLY A 105 -4.48 9.11 -10.23
CA GLY A 105 -4.93 10.27 -9.45
C GLY A 105 -4.59 10.16 -7.96
N MET A 106 -4.74 8.98 -7.37
CA MET A 106 -4.36 8.75 -5.96
C MET A 106 -2.85 8.89 -5.70
N PHE A 107 -2.00 8.54 -6.66
CA PHE A 107 -0.55 8.73 -6.52
C PHE A 107 -0.09 10.17 -6.80
N CYS A 108 -0.85 10.94 -7.58
CA CYS A 108 -0.56 12.35 -7.84
C CYS A 108 -1.08 13.28 -6.75
N GLU A 109 -2.13 12.87 -6.02
CA GLU A 109 -2.75 13.67 -4.97
C GLU A 109 -1.75 14.04 -3.89
N PRO A 110 -1.69 15.32 -3.46
CA PRO A 110 -0.83 15.73 -2.36
C PRO A 110 -1.10 14.93 -1.08
N LEU A 111 -0.04 14.51 -0.41
CA LEU A 111 -0.16 13.79 0.84
C LEU A 111 -0.51 14.75 1.98
N PRO A 112 -1.42 14.37 2.91
CA PRO A 112 -1.61 15.12 4.14
C PRO A 112 -0.31 15.20 4.93
N GLU A 113 -0.09 16.32 5.64
CA GLU A 113 1.10 16.54 6.43
C GLU A 113 1.33 15.41 7.44
N GLY A 114 2.53 14.85 7.46
CA GLY A 114 2.92 13.76 8.35
C GLY A 114 2.28 12.40 8.04
N PHE A 115 1.63 12.25 6.88
CA PHE A 115 0.94 11.02 6.50
C PHE A 115 1.41 10.47 5.15
N GLY A 116 1.58 9.15 5.06
CA GLY A 116 2.19 8.47 3.91
C GLY A 116 1.23 8.07 2.78
N PHE A 117 -0.08 8.37 2.88
CA PHE A 117 -1.07 8.02 1.88
C PHE A 117 -1.90 9.23 1.49
N SER A 118 -2.38 9.27 0.25
CA SER A 118 -3.34 10.28 -0.16
C SER A 118 -4.67 10.14 0.59
N ASP A 119 -5.38 11.25 0.77
CA ASP A 119 -6.66 11.26 1.49
C ASP A 119 -7.70 10.36 0.79
N THR A 120 -7.72 10.34 -0.54
CA THR A 120 -8.63 9.46 -1.30
C THR A 120 -8.32 7.98 -1.06
N ALA A 121 -7.06 7.57 -1.14
CA ALA A 121 -6.65 6.18 -0.87
C ALA A 121 -6.98 5.76 0.57
N PHE A 122 -6.72 6.65 1.54
CA PHE A 122 -6.97 6.33 2.95
C PHE A 122 -8.46 6.23 3.29
N ARG A 123 -9.32 7.00 2.62
CA ARG A 123 -10.78 6.85 2.77
C ARG A 123 -11.28 5.49 2.31
N ILE A 124 -10.75 4.99 1.19
CA ILE A 124 -11.05 3.63 0.73
C ILE A 124 -10.62 2.61 1.80
N PHE A 125 -9.40 2.75 2.32
CA PHE A 125 -8.87 1.89 3.37
C PHE A 125 -9.78 1.88 4.62
N ILE A 126 -10.16 3.06 5.12
CA ILE A 126 -11.05 3.17 6.30
C ILE A 126 -12.38 2.46 6.04
N LEU A 127 -13.01 2.69 4.89
CA LEU A 127 -14.29 2.06 4.55
C LEU A 127 -14.18 0.53 4.48
N MET A 128 -13.12 0.02 3.85
CA MET A 128 -12.89 -1.41 3.72
C MET A 128 -12.53 -2.06 5.06
N ALA A 129 -11.60 -1.47 5.80
CA ALA A 129 -11.14 -1.98 7.10
C ALA A 129 -12.30 -2.04 8.10
N SER A 130 -13.09 -0.98 8.19
CA SER A 130 -14.25 -0.93 9.09
C SER A 130 -15.28 -2.01 8.77
N ARG A 131 -15.57 -2.22 7.49
CA ARG A 131 -16.52 -3.27 7.05
C ARG A 131 -15.98 -4.67 7.34
N ARG A 132 -14.69 -4.92 7.08
CA ARG A 132 -14.05 -6.20 7.37
C ARG A 132 -14.06 -6.52 8.85
N LEU A 133 -13.69 -5.56 9.70
CA LEU A 133 -13.73 -5.75 11.16
C LEU A 133 -15.14 -6.03 11.66
N LYS A 134 -16.16 -5.36 11.12
CA LYS A 134 -17.57 -5.62 11.49
C LYS A 134 -18.06 -7.01 11.07
N SER A 135 -17.58 -7.54 9.97
CA SER A 135 -17.98 -8.87 9.44
C SER A 135 -17.05 -9.98 9.86
N ASP A 136 -15.92 -9.69 10.46
CA ASP A 136 -14.96 -10.69 10.90
C ASP A 136 -15.48 -11.39 12.17
N ARG A 137 -15.71 -12.70 12.05
CA ARG A 137 -16.20 -13.53 13.15
C ARG A 137 -15.25 -13.53 14.33
N PHE A 138 -13.95 -13.42 14.11
CA PHE A 138 -12.96 -13.31 15.18
C PHE A 138 -13.27 -12.13 16.12
N PHE A 139 -13.64 -10.97 15.58
CA PHE A 139 -13.94 -9.78 16.39
C PHE A 139 -15.40 -9.69 16.86
N THR A 140 -16.31 -10.51 16.33
CA THR A 140 -17.75 -10.40 16.61
C THR A 140 -18.31 -11.58 17.41
N THR A 141 -18.24 -12.79 16.86
CA THR A 141 -18.90 -13.97 17.46
C THR A 141 -17.93 -14.97 18.05
N ASP A 142 -16.70 -15.04 17.55
CA ASP A 142 -15.79 -16.13 17.84
C ASP A 142 -14.71 -15.77 18.88
N TYR A 143 -14.56 -14.49 19.26
CA TYR A 143 -13.60 -14.04 20.29
C TYR A 143 -14.07 -14.41 21.68
N ARG A 144 -14.13 -15.70 21.96
CA ARG A 144 -14.60 -16.26 23.24
C ARG A 144 -13.89 -17.58 23.56
N LYS A 145 -13.84 -17.92 24.84
CA LYS A 145 -13.11 -19.09 25.34
C LYS A 145 -13.61 -20.44 24.81
N GLU A 146 -14.88 -20.52 24.45
CA GLU A 146 -15.48 -21.74 23.88
C GLU A 146 -14.94 -22.06 22.49
N ILE A 147 -14.42 -21.07 21.78
CA ILE A 147 -13.82 -21.22 20.43
C ILE A 147 -12.29 -21.27 20.51
N TYR A 148 -11.67 -20.31 21.20
CA TYR A 148 -10.21 -20.14 21.21
C TYR A 148 -9.52 -20.64 22.48
N THR A 149 -10.26 -21.10 23.48
CA THR A 149 -9.79 -21.40 24.84
C THR A 149 -9.29 -20.15 25.58
N GLU A 150 -9.23 -20.20 26.91
CA GLU A 150 -8.69 -19.06 27.70
C GLU A 150 -7.19 -18.83 27.42
N SER A 151 -6.43 -19.91 27.29
CA SER A 151 -5.00 -19.84 26.96
C SER A 151 -4.74 -19.27 25.56
N GLY A 152 -5.58 -19.60 24.58
CA GLY A 152 -5.51 -19.04 23.23
C GLY A 152 -5.80 -17.55 23.20
N LEU A 153 -6.84 -17.10 23.89
CA LEU A 153 -7.16 -15.67 24.00
C LEU A 153 -6.06 -14.89 24.73
N GLU A 154 -5.50 -15.46 25.79
CA GLU A 154 -4.39 -14.84 26.51
C GLU A 154 -3.12 -14.76 25.65
N TRP A 155 -2.84 -15.81 24.86
CA TRP A 155 -1.74 -15.78 23.91
C TRP A 155 -1.90 -14.64 22.89
N VAL A 156 -3.10 -14.43 22.32
CA VAL A 156 -3.40 -13.34 21.41
C VAL A 156 -3.17 -11.98 22.07
N ARG A 157 -3.64 -11.80 23.30
CA ARG A 157 -3.50 -10.54 24.05
C ARG A 157 -2.03 -10.18 24.34
N ARG A 158 -1.21 -11.18 24.63
CA ARG A 158 0.20 -10.98 25.05
C ARG A 158 1.21 -11.07 23.90
N THR A 159 0.80 -11.50 22.72
CA THR A 159 1.73 -11.75 21.62
C THR A 159 1.65 -10.63 20.59
N GLY A 160 2.59 -9.68 20.70
CA GLY A 160 2.81 -8.67 19.65
C GLY A 160 3.91 -9.10 18.66
N MET A 161 4.12 -8.30 17.63
CA MET A 161 5.13 -8.60 16.59
C MET A 161 6.55 -8.76 17.16
N LYS A 162 6.94 -7.94 18.14
CA LYS A 162 8.24 -8.08 18.82
C LYS A 162 8.43 -9.46 19.43
N GLN A 163 7.42 -9.97 20.13
CA GLN A 163 7.46 -11.29 20.75
C GLN A 163 7.56 -12.40 19.71
N ILE A 164 6.87 -12.25 18.56
CA ILE A 164 6.95 -13.22 17.46
C ILE A 164 8.35 -13.22 16.85
N ILE A 165 8.88 -12.05 16.52
CA ILE A 165 10.21 -11.94 15.93
C ILE A 165 11.27 -12.58 16.86
N LEU A 166 11.29 -12.21 18.13
CA LEU A 166 12.29 -12.69 19.08
C LEU A 166 12.14 -14.18 19.42
N ARG A 167 10.92 -14.74 19.33
CA ARG A 167 10.69 -16.18 19.50
C ARG A 167 11.36 -17.00 18.39
N HIS A 168 11.31 -16.52 17.17
CA HIS A 168 11.86 -17.22 16.00
C HIS A 168 13.29 -16.78 15.65
N HIS A 169 13.69 -15.60 16.05
CA HIS A 169 14.97 -14.97 15.73
C HIS A 169 15.58 -14.29 16.99
N PRO A 170 15.97 -15.08 18.01
CA PRO A 170 16.52 -14.54 19.25
C PRO A 170 17.81 -13.74 19.04
N GLY A 171 18.55 -14.02 17.96
CA GLY A 171 19.75 -13.27 17.59
C GLY A 171 19.50 -11.79 17.29
N LEU A 172 18.23 -11.37 17.12
CA LEU A 172 17.85 -9.97 16.93
C LEU A 172 17.55 -9.21 18.23
N GLU A 173 17.72 -9.82 19.40
CA GLU A 173 17.41 -9.18 20.69
C GLU A 173 18.12 -7.83 20.86
N PHE A 174 19.38 -7.72 20.40
CA PHE A 174 20.14 -6.48 20.45
C PHE A 174 19.44 -5.30 19.74
N ALA A 175 18.76 -5.56 18.64
CA ALA A 175 18.07 -4.55 17.86
C ALA A 175 16.75 -4.07 18.50
N PHE A 176 16.22 -4.85 19.45
CA PHE A 176 14.95 -4.59 20.11
C PHE A 176 15.07 -4.05 21.53
N GLN A 177 16.27 -3.76 22.04
CA GLN A 177 16.45 -3.32 23.43
C GLN A 177 15.61 -2.07 23.79
N ASN A 178 15.54 -1.10 22.87
CA ASN A 178 14.78 0.14 23.05
C ASN A 178 13.61 0.29 22.06
N VAL A 179 13.18 -0.81 21.42
CA VAL A 179 12.10 -0.81 20.44
C VAL A 179 10.88 -1.48 21.03
N SER A 180 9.85 -0.70 21.29
CA SER A 180 8.53 -1.21 21.71
C SER A 180 7.65 -1.57 20.51
N ASN A 181 7.73 -0.78 19.44
CA ASN A 181 6.99 -0.96 18.19
C ASN A 181 7.95 -1.41 17.06
N PRO A 182 7.86 -2.66 16.57
CA PRO A 182 8.73 -3.16 15.50
C PRO A 182 8.56 -2.45 14.16
N PHE A 183 7.53 -1.68 13.98
CA PHE A 183 7.30 -0.86 12.78
C PHE A 183 7.92 0.56 12.90
N ALA A 184 8.46 0.90 14.07
CA ALA A 184 9.30 2.08 14.22
C ALA A 184 10.75 1.78 13.81
N PRO A 185 11.56 2.80 13.45
CA PRO A 185 12.96 2.56 13.11
C PRO A 185 13.74 1.86 14.23
N TRP A 186 14.50 0.83 13.88
CA TRP A 186 15.36 0.10 14.82
C TRP A 186 16.71 0.79 14.96
N CYS A 187 17.37 0.59 16.09
CA CYS A 187 18.75 1.02 16.25
C CYS A 187 19.68 0.21 15.35
N GLY A 188 20.53 0.89 14.57
CA GLY A 188 21.57 0.23 13.79
C GLY A 188 22.56 -0.52 14.69
N ARG A 189 23.26 -1.52 14.13
CA ARG A 189 24.45 -2.12 14.76
C ARG A 189 25.49 -1.00 14.96
N GLN A 190 25.96 -0.83 16.19
CA GLN A 190 27.11 0.01 16.48
C GLN A 190 28.39 -0.69 16.01
#